data_d28feb44c16f86792bb3d8affba602cc
#
_entry.id   d28feb44c16f86792bb3d8affba602cc
#
_cell.length_a   1.000
_cell.length_b   1.000
_cell.length_c   1.000
_cell.angle_alpha   90.00
_cell.angle_beta   90.00
_cell.angle_gamma   90.00
#
_symmetry.space_group_name_H-M   'P 1'
#
loop_
_entity.id
_entity.type
_entity.pdbx_description
1 polymer ?
#
loop_
_entity_poly.entity_id
_entity_poly.type
_entity_poly.pdbx_seq_one_letter_code
_entity_poly.pdbx_strand_id
1 'polypeptide(L)'
;MVISVIPALSAGAAEKQSTDLIYTTFFTPKHGQTLLVEEWGKEIEKRTNGAVHFTFHPGDYLQGDQIYEGVVLGATDIGMSVFSYNIKRFPVMEAIDLPLGYPSAKVATSVINDFYNKYHPKELDNVKILYLHAHGPGMLHSKAPVYKLEDLKGMRIRSTVFTSALTKALGAIPVVKPQGFTYVLLQDGYVGATWGPLEVLKGWRLAEQIKYSIWCKRIGYTTGFYVAMNLKKWNALTKDIQGVFEEVSAEWIPKHAVAWDESDKAAREYTLSLGNKIVVLDDEKCSRWQQAAQPVIDNYEKRVEKSGLPAKEYVSTVKELIQKAAQ
;
A
#
# COMPACT_ATOMS: atom_id res chain seq x y z
N MET A 1 63.24 -39.70 28.00
CA MET A 1 62.88 -38.70 26.97
C MET A 1 61.38 -38.76 26.81
N VAL A 2 60.67 -37.85 27.53
CA VAL A 2 59.19 -37.79 27.56
C VAL A 2 58.78 -36.71 26.56
N ILE A 3 58.16 -37.11 25.47
CA ILE A 3 57.63 -36.20 24.46
C ILE A 3 56.26 -35.74 24.93
N SER A 4 56.14 -34.47 25.36
CA SER A 4 54.90 -33.82 25.72
C SER A 4 54.18 -33.39 24.46
N VAL A 5 53.07 -34.01 24.12
CA VAL A 5 52.15 -33.62 23.03
C VAL A 5 51.20 -32.56 23.58
N ILE A 6 51.35 -31.31 23.14
CA ILE A 6 50.39 -30.22 23.41
C ILE A 6 49.22 -30.36 22.40
N PRO A 7 47.97 -30.51 22.88
CA PRO A 7 46.85 -30.49 21.96
C PRO A 7 46.65 -29.07 21.41
N ALA A 8 46.60 -28.94 20.11
CA ALA A 8 46.21 -27.70 19.41
C ALA A 8 44.72 -27.44 19.75
N LEU A 9 44.42 -26.33 20.44
CA LEU A 9 43.07 -25.79 20.56
C LEU A 9 42.62 -25.40 19.14
N SER A 10 41.68 -26.15 18.60
CA SER A 10 40.90 -25.69 17.45
C SER A 10 40.10 -24.47 17.85
N ALA A 11 40.42 -23.31 17.30
CA ALA A 11 39.58 -22.14 17.39
C ALA A 11 38.23 -22.49 16.75
N GLY A 12 37.23 -22.78 17.58
CA GLY A 12 35.85 -22.96 17.15
C GLY A 12 35.44 -21.66 16.47
N ALA A 13 35.07 -21.75 15.19
CA ALA A 13 34.37 -20.68 14.52
C ALA A 13 33.13 -20.36 15.37
N ALA A 14 33.07 -19.16 15.94
CA ALA A 14 31.88 -18.70 16.64
C ALA A 14 30.72 -18.86 15.66
N GLU A 15 29.74 -19.68 15.99
CA GLU A 15 28.49 -19.78 15.24
C GLU A 15 27.95 -18.36 15.07
N LYS A 16 27.89 -17.89 13.85
CA LYS A 16 27.33 -16.57 13.52
C LYS A 16 25.87 -16.64 13.88
N GLN A 17 25.47 -16.03 15.01
CA GLN A 17 24.11 -16.04 15.50
C GLN A 17 23.23 -15.35 14.43
N SER A 18 22.45 -16.15 13.69
CA SER A 18 21.51 -15.64 12.68
C SER A 18 20.30 -15.03 13.37
N THR A 19 19.72 -14.02 12.76
CA THR A 19 18.48 -13.39 13.19
C THR A 19 17.34 -13.85 12.28
N ASP A 20 16.38 -14.62 12.83
CA ASP A 20 15.19 -15.02 12.10
C ASP A 20 14.12 -13.95 12.25
N LEU A 21 13.54 -13.49 11.13
CA LEU A 21 12.53 -12.44 11.07
C LEU A 21 11.25 -12.96 10.40
N ILE A 22 10.12 -12.72 11.04
CA ILE A 22 8.79 -13.01 10.49
C ILE A 22 8.33 -11.79 9.68
N TYR A 23 8.02 -12.02 8.40
CA TYR A 23 7.44 -11.00 7.51
C TYR A 23 6.00 -11.35 7.16
N THR A 24 5.06 -10.45 7.43
CA THR A 24 3.63 -10.63 7.16
C THR A 24 3.12 -9.63 6.16
N THR A 25 2.33 -10.08 5.19
CA THR A 25 1.58 -9.23 4.27
C THR A 25 0.18 -9.78 4.05
N PHE A 26 -0.80 -8.90 3.72
CA PHE A 26 -2.16 -9.33 3.41
C PHE A 26 -2.33 -9.79 1.95
N PHE A 27 -1.33 -9.59 1.10
CA PHE A 27 -1.35 -10.09 -0.27
C PHE A 27 -1.24 -11.62 -0.31
N THR A 28 -1.89 -12.25 -1.31
CA THR A 28 -1.80 -13.70 -1.49
C THR A 28 -0.40 -14.14 -1.92
N PRO A 29 -0.02 -15.43 -1.73
CA PRO A 29 1.32 -15.91 -2.06
C PRO A 29 1.78 -15.67 -3.50
N LYS A 30 0.84 -15.65 -4.46
CA LYS A 30 1.15 -15.47 -5.89
C LYS A 30 1.00 -14.03 -6.38
N HIS A 31 0.68 -13.11 -5.49
CA HIS A 31 0.53 -11.70 -5.85
C HIS A 31 1.89 -11.08 -6.17
N GLY A 32 1.97 -10.22 -7.20
CA GLY A 32 3.23 -9.61 -7.64
C GLY A 32 3.97 -8.88 -6.53
N GLN A 33 3.23 -8.21 -5.64
CA GLN A 33 3.84 -7.52 -4.49
C GLN A 33 4.43 -8.48 -3.45
N THR A 34 3.85 -9.68 -3.27
CA THR A 34 4.43 -10.72 -2.42
C THR A 34 5.73 -11.25 -2.99
N LEU A 35 5.74 -11.60 -4.27
CA LEU A 35 6.96 -12.07 -4.94
C LEU A 35 8.09 -11.05 -4.86
N LEU A 36 7.77 -9.76 -4.99
CA LEU A 36 8.75 -8.69 -4.94
C LEU A 36 9.35 -8.50 -3.52
N VAL A 37 8.56 -8.66 -2.45
CA VAL A 37 9.12 -8.60 -1.08
C VAL A 37 9.91 -9.86 -0.71
N GLU A 38 9.59 -11.02 -1.28
CA GLU A 38 10.43 -12.22 -1.13
C GLU A 38 11.80 -12.02 -1.80
N GLU A 39 11.85 -11.35 -2.96
CA GLU A 39 13.12 -10.96 -3.59
C GLU A 39 13.90 -9.94 -2.74
N TRP A 40 13.20 -8.97 -2.13
CA TRP A 40 13.81 -8.03 -1.17
C TRP A 40 14.45 -8.76 0.01
N GLY A 41 13.76 -9.73 0.60
CA GLY A 41 14.30 -10.52 1.70
C GLY A 41 15.53 -11.32 1.27
N LYS A 42 15.48 -11.99 0.12
CA LYS A 42 16.64 -12.74 -0.43
C LYS A 42 17.86 -11.85 -0.66
N GLU A 43 17.67 -10.62 -1.13
CA GLU A 43 18.79 -9.69 -1.33
C GLU A 43 19.40 -9.25 0.01
N ILE A 44 18.58 -9.05 1.07
CA ILE A 44 19.08 -8.78 2.42
C ILE A 44 19.83 -10.00 2.97
N GLU A 45 19.28 -11.20 2.88
CA GLU A 45 19.95 -12.44 3.30
C GLU A 45 21.33 -12.58 2.64
N LYS A 46 21.38 -12.32 1.34
CA LYS A 46 22.62 -12.36 0.55
C LYS A 46 23.64 -11.30 1.03
N ARG A 47 23.24 -10.03 1.17
CA ARG A 47 24.16 -8.93 1.57
C ARG A 47 24.60 -9.03 3.02
N THR A 48 23.81 -9.67 3.88
CA THR A 48 24.17 -9.97 5.26
C THR A 48 24.96 -11.27 5.43
N ASN A 49 25.30 -11.96 4.31
CA ASN A 49 25.97 -13.26 4.34
C ASN A 49 25.26 -14.27 5.26
N GLY A 50 23.93 -14.32 5.21
CA GLY A 50 23.10 -15.22 6.03
C GLY A 50 23.01 -14.86 7.51
N ALA A 51 23.39 -13.63 7.92
CA ALA A 51 23.19 -13.19 9.29
C ALA A 51 21.72 -12.85 9.60
N VAL A 52 20.86 -12.71 8.57
CA VAL A 52 19.41 -12.52 8.66
C VAL A 52 18.73 -13.55 7.78
N HIS A 53 17.63 -14.13 8.28
CA HIS A 53 16.74 -15.00 7.50
C HIS A 53 15.29 -14.56 7.67
N PHE A 54 14.48 -14.83 6.63
CA PHE A 54 13.07 -14.45 6.64
C PHE A 54 12.14 -15.66 6.55
N THR A 55 11.08 -15.63 7.36
CA THR A 55 9.90 -16.48 7.19
C THR A 55 8.74 -15.59 6.72
N PHE A 56 8.23 -15.84 5.50
CA PHE A 56 7.15 -15.06 4.91
C PHE A 56 5.79 -15.69 5.18
N HIS A 57 4.84 -14.86 5.61
CA HIS A 57 3.43 -15.21 5.84
C HIS A 57 2.52 -14.34 4.96
N PRO A 58 2.32 -14.70 3.69
CA PRO A 58 1.46 -13.96 2.77
C PRO A 58 -0.01 -14.38 2.94
N GLY A 59 -0.87 -13.42 3.31
CA GLY A 59 -2.33 -13.52 3.19
C GLY A 59 -3.09 -14.22 4.32
N ASP A 60 -2.44 -14.95 5.22
CA ASP A 60 -3.10 -15.87 6.15
C ASP A 60 -2.79 -15.65 7.64
N TYR A 61 -1.69 -15.00 7.98
CA TYR A 61 -1.25 -14.88 9.37
C TYR A 61 -1.96 -13.76 10.14
N LEU A 62 -2.01 -12.55 9.56
CA LEU A 62 -2.73 -11.40 10.08
C LEU A 62 -3.59 -10.77 8.99
N GLN A 63 -4.79 -10.31 9.35
CA GLN A 63 -5.60 -9.50 8.44
C GLN A 63 -4.96 -8.14 8.20
N GLY A 64 -5.21 -7.53 7.03
CA GLY A 64 -4.55 -6.29 6.63
C GLY A 64 -4.64 -5.15 7.64
N ASP A 65 -5.75 -5.04 8.37
CA ASP A 65 -5.99 -4.05 9.43
C ASP A 65 -5.32 -4.41 10.78
N GLN A 66 -4.84 -5.63 10.95
CA GLN A 66 -4.14 -6.11 12.15
C GLN A 66 -2.62 -5.99 12.03
N ILE A 67 -2.07 -5.89 10.81
CA ILE A 67 -0.62 -5.98 10.57
C ILE A 67 0.14 -4.87 11.29
N TYR A 68 -0.32 -3.60 11.27
CA TYR A 68 0.40 -2.52 11.93
C TYR A 68 0.56 -2.76 13.44
N GLU A 69 -0.54 -3.06 14.11
CA GLU A 69 -0.49 -3.37 15.55
C GLU A 69 0.29 -4.67 15.83
N GLY A 70 0.22 -5.64 14.91
CA GLY A 70 1.04 -6.86 14.96
C GLY A 70 2.53 -6.55 14.96
N VAL A 71 2.98 -5.60 14.13
CA VAL A 71 4.38 -5.12 14.13
C VAL A 71 4.70 -4.39 15.42
N VAL A 72 3.86 -3.45 15.88
CA VAL A 72 4.08 -2.68 17.12
C VAL A 72 4.23 -3.62 18.32
N LEU A 73 3.35 -4.61 18.43
CA LEU A 73 3.31 -5.55 19.56
C LEU A 73 4.31 -6.72 19.42
N GLY A 74 4.94 -6.90 18.25
CA GLY A 74 5.90 -7.99 17.99
C GLY A 74 5.25 -9.35 17.69
N ALA A 75 3.98 -9.38 17.27
CA ALA A 75 3.35 -10.59 16.73
C ALA A 75 3.93 -10.97 15.35
N THR A 76 4.45 -10.00 14.62
CA THR A 76 5.30 -10.14 13.44
C THR A 76 6.46 -9.15 13.53
N ASP A 77 7.61 -9.47 12.96
CA ASP A 77 8.79 -8.61 13.03
C ASP A 77 8.74 -7.51 11.97
N ILE A 78 8.25 -7.85 10.78
CA ILE A 78 8.06 -6.92 9.66
C ILE A 78 6.65 -7.12 9.10
N GLY A 79 6.02 -6.02 8.72
CA GLY A 79 4.69 -6.06 8.13
C GLY A 79 4.54 -5.11 6.96
N MET A 80 3.85 -5.57 5.90
CA MET A 80 3.42 -4.74 4.78
C MET A 80 1.90 -4.66 4.74
N SER A 81 1.36 -3.45 4.88
CA SER A 81 -0.07 -3.17 4.73
C SER A 81 -0.30 -1.73 4.29
N VAL A 82 -1.52 -1.24 4.40
CA VAL A 82 -1.91 0.12 3.99
C VAL A 82 -2.37 0.95 5.19
N PHE A 83 -2.08 2.25 5.16
CA PHE A 83 -2.53 3.18 6.20
C PHE A 83 -4.06 3.25 6.29
N SER A 84 -4.73 3.10 5.17
CA SER A 84 -6.19 3.23 5.02
C SER A 84 -7.02 2.09 5.62
N TYR A 85 -6.41 1.10 6.24
CA TYR A 85 -7.14 0.07 6.99
C TYR A 85 -7.37 0.42 8.46
N ASN A 86 -6.58 1.34 9.02
CA ASN A 86 -6.64 1.68 10.44
C ASN A 86 -7.32 3.05 10.68
N ILE A 87 -8.52 3.02 11.24
CA ILE A 87 -9.35 4.22 11.47
C ILE A 87 -8.61 5.20 12.40
N LYS A 88 -8.48 6.46 11.97
CA LYS A 88 -7.92 7.58 12.76
C LYS A 88 -6.47 7.38 13.26
N ARG A 89 -5.79 6.33 12.81
CA ARG A 89 -4.43 6.03 13.26
C ARG A 89 -3.39 6.92 12.58
N PHE A 90 -3.60 7.27 11.31
CA PHE A 90 -2.62 7.92 10.47
C PHE A 90 -3.13 9.22 9.83
N PRO A 91 -3.45 10.25 10.65
CA PRO A 91 -4.03 11.49 10.14
C PRO A 91 -3.12 12.26 9.18
N VAL A 92 -1.79 12.14 9.30
CA VAL A 92 -0.84 12.80 8.39
C VAL A 92 -0.75 12.02 7.07
N MET A 93 -0.53 10.70 7.14
CA MET A 93 -0.39 9.86 5.95
C MET A 93 -1.70 9.72 5.15
N GLU A 94 -2.86 9.97 5.75
CA GLU A 94 -4.15 10.01 5.04
C GLU A 94 -4.17 11.04 3.91
N ALA A 95 -3.34 12.09 3.97
CA ALA A 95 -3.23 13.09 2.89
C ALA A 95 -2.86 12.47 1.55
N ILE A 96 -2.10 11.37 1.55
CA ILE A 96 -1.67 10.64 0.36
C ILE A 96 -2.85 9.97 -0.36
N ASP A 97 -3.82 9.45 0.39
CA ASP A 97 -4.97 8.72 -0.16
C ASP A 97 -6.10 9.65 -0.66
N LEU A 98 -5.94 10.97 -0.56
CA LEU A 98 -6.93 11.93 -1.05
C LEU A 98 -7.07 11.87 -2.58
N PRO A 99 -8.27 12.15 -3.12
CA PRO A 99 -8.55 12.09 -4.56
C PRO A 99 -7.97 13.30 -5.31
N LEU A 100 -6.65 13.34 -5.47
CA LEU A 100 -5.90 14.49 -5.98
C LEU A 100 -5.40 14.33 -7.44
N GLY A 101 -5.78 13.24 -8.11
CA GLY A 101 -5.48 13.06 -9.54
C GLY A 101 -4.11 12.43 -9.82
N TYR A 102 -3.71 11.43 -9.07
CA TYR A 102 -2.47 10.68 -9.33
C TYR A 102 -2.49 10.04 -10.72
N PRO A 103 -1.43 10.22 -11.55
CA PRO A 103 -1.39 9.68 -12.90
C PRO A 103 -0.80 8.26 -13.00
N SER A 104 0.03 7.83 -12.07
CA SER A 104 0.73 6.54 -12.10
C SER A 104 1.22 6.11 -10.71
N ALA A 105 1.59 4.84 -10.54
CA ALA A 105 2.22 4.33 -9.32
C ALA A 105 3.62 4.91 -9.12
N LYS A 106 4.35 5.18 -10.19
CA LYS A 106 5.65 5.85 -10.14
C LYS A 106 5.54 7.21 -9.47
N VAL A 107 4.58 8.04 -9.90
CA VAL A 107 4.33 9.35 -9.27
C VAL A 107 3.87 9.17 -7.83
N ALA A 108 2.90 8.30 -7.57
CA ALA A 108 2.36 8.10 -6.22
C ALA A 108 3.43 7.59 -5.23
N THR A 109 4.31 6.68 -5.66
CA THR A 109 5.41 6.16 -4.84
C THR A 109 6.48 7.23 -4.56
N SER A 110 6.81 8.10 -5.53
CA SER A 110 7.69 9.25 -5.27
C SER A 110 7.06 10.18 -4.24
N VAL A 111 5.80 10.56 -4.45
CA VAL A 111 5.07 11.50 -3.59
C VAL A 111 5.01 11.01 -2.13
N ILE A 112 4.67 9.75 -1.89
CA ILE A 112 4.56 9.24 -0.51
C ILE A 112 5.90 9.25 0.22
N ASN A 113 7.01 8.93 -0.47
CA ASN A 113 8.35 8.95 0.14
C ASN A 113 8.84 10.38 0.36
N ASP A 114 8.66 11.31 -0.60
CA ASP A 114 9.01 12.71 -0.44
C ASP A 114 8.19 13.38 0.67
N PHE A 115 6.91 13.06 0.76
CA PHE A 115 6.02 13.54 1.82
C PHE A 115 6.45 13.01 3.20
N TYR A 116 6.71 11.71 3.32
CA TYR A 116 7.22 11.10 4.55
C TYR A 116 8.55 11.73 4.99
N ASN A 117 9.49 11.90 4.07
CA ASN A 117 10.79 12.49 4.35
C ASN A 117 10.71 13.98 4.74
N LYS A 118 9.70 14.70 4.24
CA LYS A 118 9.48 16.10 4.62
C LYS A 118 8.92 16.25 6.03
N TYR A 119 7.95 15.41 6.40
CA TYR A 119 7.17 15.62 7.63
C TYR A 119 7.54 14.71 8.80
N HIS A 120 8.18 13.58 8.56
CA HIS A 120 8.51 12.58 9.59
C HIS A 120 7.36 12.37 10.58
N PRO A 121 6.20 11.83 10.12
CA PRO A 121 4.97 11.79 10.90
C PRO A 121 5.12 11.03 12.22
N LYS A 122 4.89 11.70 13.36
CA LYS A 122 5.00 11.10 14.70
C LYS A 122 4.08 9.90 14.92
N GLU A 123 3.01 9.79 14.14
CA GLU A 123 2.10 8.64 14.16
C GLU A 123 2.79 7.31 13.77
N LEU A 124 4.01 7.38 13.21
CA LEU A 124 4.83 6.24 12.79
C LEU A 124 6.02 5.96 13.73
N ASP A 125 6.20 6.73 14.82
CA ASP A 125 7.36 6.60 15.73
C ASP A 125 7.41 5.26 16.48
N ASN A 126 6.32 4.47 16.49
CA ASN A 126 6.26 3.17 17.15
C ASN A 126 6.87 2.02 16.34
N VAL A 127 7.29 2.28 15.12
CA VAL A 127 7.90 1.30 14.19
C VAL A 127 9.08 1.92 13.46
N LYS A 128 9.97 1.09 12.90
CA LYS A 128 10.91 1.55 11.88
C LYS A 128 10.23 1.40 10.51
N ILE A 129 9.96 2.49 9.84
CA ILE A 129 9.59 2.44 8.42
C ILE A 129 10.84 2.07 7.62
N LEU A 130 10.77 0.97 6.89
CA LEU A 130 11.83 0.52 6.00
C LEU A 130 11.70 1.22 4.65
N TYR A 131 10.52 1.21 4.06
CA TYR A 131 10.20 1.99 2.86
C TYR A 131 8.67 2.09 2.67
N LEU A 132 8.27 2.99 1.77
CA LEU A 132 6.89 3.22 1.41
C LEU A 132 6.72 3.03 -0.10
N HIS A 133 5.54 2.61 -0.51
CA HIS A 133 5.14 2.59 -1.92
C HIS A 133 3.65 2.88 -2.06
N ALA A 134 3.19 3.09 -3.29
CA ALA A 134 1.78 3.38 -3.55
C ALA A 134 1.37 2.78 -4.90
N HIS A 135 0.10 2.36 -5.00
CA HIS A 135 -0.43 1.80 -6.24
C HIS A 135 -0.74 2.89 -7.28
N GLY A 136 -0.98 2.49 -8.52
CA GLY A 136 -1.44 3.35 -9.60
C GLY A 136 -2.79 4.02 -9.30
N PRO A 137 -3.31 4.85 -10.22
CA PRO A 137 -4.52 5.61 -9.97
C PRO A 137 -5.72 4.72 -9.65
N GLY A 138 -6.35 4.99 -8.52
CA GLY A 138 -7.57 4.30 -8.10
C GLY A 138 -8.75 4.68 -8.97
N MET A 139 -9.53 3.67 -9.36
CA MET A 139 -10.70 3.75 -10.24
C MET A 139 -11.91 3.11 -9.56
N LEU A 140 -13.10 3.39 -10.06
CA LEU A 140 -14.29 2.63 -9.69
C LEU A 140 -14.43 1.41 -10.61
N HIS A 141 -14.53 0.23 -10.03
CA HIS A 141 -14.82 -1.03 -10.73
C HIS A 141 -16.21 -1.51 -10.37
N SER A 142 -17.08 -1.70 -11.37
CA SER A 142 -18.50 -1.96 -11.17
C SER A 142 -19.02 -3.15 -11.97
N LYS A 143 -20.01 -3.87 -11.43
CA LYS A 143 -20.76 -4.91 -12.15
C LYS A 143 -21.72 -4.31 -13.17
N ALA A 144 -22.31 -3.16 -12.86
CA ALA A 144 -23.23 -2.42 -13.73
C ALA A 144 -22.53 -1.21 -14.38
N PRO A 145 -23.01 -0.72 -15.51
CA PRO A 145 -22.45 0.48 -16.15
C PRO A 145 -22.66 1.72 -15.27
N VAL A 146 -21.66 2.59 -15.23
CA VAL A 146 -21.69 3.90 -14.57
C VAL A 146 -21.15 4.92 -15.57
N TYR A 147 -22.01 5.79 -16.08
CA TYR A 147 -21.69 6.80 -17.07
C TYR A 147 -21.84 8.24 -16.53
N LYS A 148 -22.54 8.40 -15.41
CA LYS A 148 -22.79 9.68 -14.75
C LYS A 148 -22.88 9.51 -13.24
N LEU A 149 -22.78 10.60 -12.51
CA LEU A 149 -22.75 10.61 -11.04
C LEU A 149 -24.00 9.99 -10.41
N GLU A 150 -25.16 10.22 -11.05
CA GLU A 150 -26.48 9.75 -10.59
C GLU A 150 -26.58 8.21 -10.59
N ASP A 151 -25.81 7.52 -11.42
CA ASP A 151 -25.79 6.06 -11.49
C ASP A 151 -25.20 5.41 -10.21
N LEU A 152 -24.52 6.21 -9.39
CA LEU A 152 -23.94 5.77 -8.10
C LEU A 152 -24.97 5.78 -6.97
N LYS A 153 -26.12 6.43 -7.14
CA LYS A 153 -27.11 6.59 -6.05
C LYS A 153 -27.59 5.24 -5.53
N GLY A 154 -27.35 5.00 -4.24
CA GLY A 154 -27.76 3.76 -3.58
C GLY A 154 -26.87 2.55 -3.87
N MET A 155 -25.86 2.67 -4.74
CA MET A 155 -24.91 1.58 -5.01
C MET A 155 -24.05 1.30 -3.78
N ARG A 156 -24.01 0.06 -3.33
CA ARG A 156 -23.06 -0.37 -2.28
C ARG A 156 -21.70 -0.61 -2.91
N ILE A 157 -20.68 0.12 -2.42
CA ILE A 157 -19.32 0.07 -2.94
C ILE A 157 -18.37 -0.37 -1.84
N ARG A 158 -17.61 -1.45 -2.07
CA ARG A 158 -16.52 -1.80 -1.16
C ARG A 158 -15.49 -0.69 -1.14
N SER A 159 -15.12 -0.26 0.06
CA SER A 159 -14.23 0.86 0.31
C SER A 159 -13.21 0.52 1.40
N THR A 160 -12.07 1.20 1.42
CA THR A 160 -11.23 1.32 2.62
C THR A 160 -11.85 2.36 3.56
N VAL A 161 -11.24 2.59 4.72
CA VAL A 161 -11.68 3.67 5.62
C VAL A 161 -11.60 5.02 4.89
N PHE A 162 -10.48 5.30 4.19
CA PHE A 162 -10.28 6.60 3.54
C PHE A 162 -11.18 6.76 2.30
N THR A 163 -11.27 5.76 1.44
CA THR A 163 -12.16 5.84 0.26
C THR A 163 -13.65 5.80 0.60
N SER A 164 -14.02 5.50 1.86
CA SER A 164 -15.42 5.58 2.30
C SER A 164 -15.98 7.00 2.24
N ALA A 165 -15.14 8.00 2.51
CA ALA A 165 -15.52 9.40 2.39
C ALA A 165 -15.80 9.78 0.92
N LEU A 166 -14.95 9.34 -0.01
CA LEU A 166 -15.16 9.51 -1.45
C LEU A 166 -16.45 8.85 -1.91
N THR A 167 -16.70 7.61 -1.49
CA THR A 167 -17.93 6.88 -1.80
C THR A 167 -19.18 7.64 -1.40
N LYS A 168 -19.21 8.18 -0.16
CA LYS A 168 -20.31 8.98 0.35
C LYS A 168 -20.48 10.30 -0.41
N ALA A 169 -19.38 10.98 -0.68
CA ALA A 169 -19.39 12.25 -1.40
C ALA A 169 -19.95 12.12 -2.82
N LEU A 170 -19.72 10.99 -3.47
CA LEU A 170 -20.27 10.67 -4.78
C LEU A 170 -21.71 10.12 -4.74
N GLY A 171 -22.35 10.04 -3.57
CA GLY A 171 -23.75 9.63 -3.40
C GLY A 171 -24.00 8.13 -3.27
N ALA A 172 -22.94 7.33 -3.12
CA ALA A 172 -23.01 5.88 -2.94
C ALA A 172 -22.94 5.47 -1.46
N ILE A 173 -23.15 4.18 -1.18
CA ILE A 173 -23.13 3.59 0.16
C ILE A 173 -21.81 2.84 0.36
N PRO A 174 -20.90 3.25 1.25
CA PRO A 174 -19.66 2.54 1.48
C PRO A 174 -19.86 1.28 2.32
N VAL A 175 -19.19 0.22 1.92
CA VAL A 175 -19.00 -1.01 2.70
C VAL A 175 -17.52 -1.13 3.02
N VAL A 176 -17.15 -0.76 4.24
CA VAL A 176 -15.73 -0.71 4.64
C VAL A 176 -15.24 -2.11 4.99
N LYS A 177 -14.34 -2.64 4.16
CA LYS A 177 -13.69 -3.95 4.34
C LYS A 177 -12.29 -3.94 3.71
N PRO A 178 -11.31 -4.71 4.25
CA PRO A 178 -10.04 -4.99 3.59
C PRO A 178 -10.20 -5.63 2.21
N GLN A 179 -9.16 -5.52 1.36
CA GLN A 179 -9.21 -5.99 -0.04
C GLN A 179 -9.52 -7.48 -0.17
N GLY A 180 -9.00 -8.31 0.73
CA GLY A 180 -9.22 -9.78 0.70
C GLY A 180 -10.69 -10.20 0.71
N PHE A 181 -11.61 -9.36 1.21
CA PHE A 181 -13.04 -9.65 1.22
C PHE A 181 -13.76 -9.27 -0.08
N THR A 182 -13.12 -8.52 -0.98
CA THR A 182 -13.79 -7.88 -2.11
C THR A 182 -14.40 -8.89 -3.08
N TYR A 183 -13.67 -9.97 -3.40
CA TYR A 183 -14.15 -10.98 -4.34
C TYR A 183 -15.48 -11.60 -3.87
N VAL A 184 -15.52 -12.06 -2.62
CA VAL A 184 -16.73 -12.69 -2.05
C VAL A 184 -17.89 -11.69 -1.95
N LEU A 185 -17.62 -10.46 -1.50
CA LEU A 185 -18.66 -9.42 -1.43
C LEU A 185 -19.28 -9.08 -2.80
N LEU A 186 -18.47 -9.10 -3.87
CA LEU A 186 -18.95 -8.94 -5.24
C LEU A 186 -19.70 -10.19 -5.71
N GLN A 187 -19.16 -11.38 -5.47
CA GLN A 187 -19.77 -12.66 -5.87
C GLN A 187 -21.16 -12.82 -5.27
N ASP A 188 -21.31 -12.55 -3.98
CA ASP A 188 -22.58 -12.65 -3.26
C ASP A 188 -23.55 -11.50 -3.55
N GLY A 189 -23.13 -10.51 -4.36
CA GLY A 189 -23.96 -9.34 -4.68
C GLY A 189 -24.16 -8.40 -3.48
N TYR A 190 -23.39 -8.56 -2.41
CA TYR A 190 -23.48 -7.66 -1.25
C TYR A 190 -23.01 -6.25 -1.59
N VAL A 191 -22.02 -6.13 -2.50
CA VAL A 191 -21.63 -4.87 -3.14
C VAL A 191 -21.74 -4.98 -4.66
N GLY A 192 -22.04 -3.86 -5.30
CA GLY A 192 -22.12 -3.75 -6.77
C GLY A 192 -20.82 -3.23 -7.40
N ALA A 193 -19.90 -2.71 -6.58
CA ALA A 193 -18.67 -2.08 -7.05
C ALA A 193 -17.59 -2.07 -5.96
N THR A 194 -16.37 -1.73 -6.37
CA THR A 194 -15.21 -1.52 -5.48
C THR A 194 -14.30 -0.42 -6.02
N TRP A 195 -13.54 0.21 -5.14
CA TRP A 195 -12.42 1.07 -5.47
C TRP A 195 -11.10 0.28 -5.50
N GLY A 196 -10.20 0.61 -6.43
CA GLY A 196 -8.85 0.04 -6.55
C GLY A 196 -8.13 0.52 -7.80
N PRO A 197 -6.82 0.23 -7.95
CA PRO A 197 -6.13 0.36 -9.23
C PRO A 197 -6.63 -0.70 -10.22
N LEU A 198 -6.23 -0.62 -11.49
CA LEU A 198 -6.56 -1.67 -12.47
C LEU A 198 -6.03 -3.05 -12.07
N GLU A 199 -4.90 -3.08 -11.38
CA GLU A 199 -4.23 -4.29 -10.90
C GLU A 199 -5.21 -5.27 -10.22
N VAL A 200 -6.17 -4.78 -9.42
CA VAL A 200 -7.11 -5.63 -8.68
C VAL A 200 -7.95 -6.54 -9.57
N LEU A 201 -8.11 -6.18 -10.84
CA LEU A 201 -8.87 -6.98 -11.81
C LEU A 201 -8.17 -8.30 -12.13
N LYS A 202 -6.83 -8.33 -12.12
CA LYS A 202 -6.02 -9.54 -12.37
C LYS A 202 -5.47 -10.11 -11.07
N GLY A 203 -4.77 -9.33 -10.27
CA GLY A 203 -4.09 -9.80 -9.05
C GLY A 203 -5.05 -10.34 -7.99
N TRP A 204 -6.30 -9.80 -7.93
CA TRP A 204 -7.37 -10.26 -7.05
C TRP A 204 -8.53 -10.94 -7.79
N ARG A 205 -8.35 -11.25 -9.08
CA ARG A 205 -9.33 -11.93 -9.95
C ARG A 205 -10.67 -11.19 -10.08
N LEU A 206 -10.72 -9.89 -9.77
CA LEU A 206 -12.00 -9.18 -9.75
C LEU A 206 -12.61 -8.99 -11.15
N ALA A 207 -11.83 -9.13 -12.24
CA ALA A 207 -12.36 -9.08 -13.61
C ALA A 207 -13.40 -10.16 -13.91
N GLU A 208 -13.45 -11.24 -13.12
CA GLU A 208 -14.49 -12.27 -13.22
C GLU A 208 -15.88 -11.74 -12.80
N GLN A 209 -15.89 -10.81 -11.83
CA GLN A 209 -17.10 -10.23 -11.24
C GLN A 209 -17.42 -8.84 -11.81
N ILE A 210 -16.39 -8.07 -12.19
CA ILE A 210 -16.48 -6.69 -12.67
C ILE A 210 -16.66 -6.69 -14.20
N LYS A 211 -17.52 -5.78 -14.69
CA LYS A 211 -17.76 -5.58 -16.13
C LYS A 211 -17.36 -4.18 -16.61
N TYR A 212 -17.27 -3.22 -15.71
CA TYR A 212 -16.97 -1.83 -16.04
C TYR A 212 -15.91 -1.27 -15.08
N SER A 213 -14.91 -0.58 -15.63
CA SER A 213 -13.93 0.21 -14.87
C SER A 213 -14.08 1.66 -15.30
N ILE A 214 -14.37 2.54 -14.35
CA ILE A 214 -14.69 3.94 -14.63
C ILE A 214 -13.49 4.80 -14.22
N TRP A 215 -12.95 5.52 -15.17
CA TRP A 215 -11.81 6.40 -15.01
C TRP A 215 -12.19 7.87 -15.07
N CYS A 216 -11.90 8.60 -13.99
CA CYS A 216 -11.90 10.05 -13.95
C CYS A 216 -10.52 10.54 -13.46
N LYS A 217 -9.73 11.09 -14.35
CA LYS A 217 -8.35 11.54 -14.08
C LYS A 217 -8.24 12.54 -12.91
N ARG A 218 -9.29 13.35 -12.67
CA ARG A 218 -9.29 14.45 -11.69
C ARG A 218 -9.43 13.97 -10.24
N ILE A 219 -9.95 12.75 -10.03
CA ILE A 219 -10.13 12.15 -8.70
C ILE A 219 -9.37 10.84 -8.52
N GLY A 220 -8.44 10.53 -9.43
CA GLY A 220 -7.54 9.39 -9.24
C GLY A 220 -6.87 9.49 -7.88
N TYR A 221 -7.23 8.62 -6.95
CA TYR A 221 -6.57 8.52 -5.66
C TYR A 221 -5.48 7.44 -5.73
N THR A 222 -4.64 7.37 -4.72
CA THR A 222 -3.79 6.21 -4.48
C THR A 222 -4.03 5.68 -3.07
N THR A 223 -3.40 4.57 -2.73
CA THR A 223 -3.33 4.09 -1.35
C THR A 223 -1.87 3.89 -0.99
N GLY A 224 -1.48 4.49 0.13
CA GLY A 224 -0.12 4.38 0.64
C GLY A 224 0.10 3.07 1.38
N PHE A 225 1.15 2.33 0.98
CA PHE A 225 1.63 1.12 1.63
C PHE A 225 2.85 1.42 2.47
N TYR A 226 2.93 0.79 3.61
CA TYR A 226 4.13 0.77 4.43
C TYR A 226 4.77 -0.62 4.45
N VAL A 227 6.09 -0.65 4.53
CA VAL A 227 6.86 -1.80 5.01
C VAL A 227 7.54 -1.34 6.28
N ALA A 228 7.07 -1.88 7.40
CA ALA A 228 7.48 -1.45 8.73
C ALA A 228 8.03 -2.60 9.54
N MET A 229 9.05 -2.33 10.35
CA MET A 229 9.70 -3.30 11.25
C MET A 229 9.45 -2.93 12.71
N ASN A 230 9.28 -3.94 13.56
CA ASN A 230 9.22 -3.79 15.01
C ASN A 230 10.46 -3.06 15.53
N LEU A 231 10.24 -2.01 16.33
CA LEU A 231 11.31 -1.12 16.75
C LEU A 231 12.35 -1.80 17.66
N LYS A 232 11.93 -2.79 18.50
CA LYS A 232 12.87 -3.55 19.32
C LYS A 232 13.75 -4.45 18.45
N LYS A 233 13.16 -5.11 17.45
CA LYS A 233 13.91 -5.96 16.50
C LYS A 233 14.89 -5.11 15.69
N TRP A 234 14.44 -3.96 15.17
CA TRP A 234 15.33 -3.02 14.49
C TRP A 234 16.52 -2.60 15.34
N ASN A 235 16.27 -2.18 16.58
CA ASN A 235 17.30 -1.71 17.48
C ASN A 235 18.25 -2.81 17.97
N ALA A 236 17.87 -4.08 17.86
CA ALA A 236 18.71 -5.23 18.18
C ALA A 236 19.67 -5.61 17.03
N LEU A 237 19.41 -5.13 15.80
CA LEU A 237 20.31 -5.35 14.66
C LEU A 237 21.60 -4.50 14.81
N THR A 238 22.72 -5.05 14.35
CA THR A 238 23.97 -4.28 14.25
C THR A 238 23.83 -3.14 13.24
N LYS A 239 24.67 -2.12 13.37
CA LYS A 239 24.66 -0.97 12.44
C LYS A 239 24.90 -1.38 10.99
N ASP A 240 25.76 -2.36 10.76
CA ASP A 240 26.06 -2.88 9.42
C ASP A 240 24.82 -3.55 8.81
N ILE A 241 24.09 -4.36 9.59
CA ILE A 241 22.85 -4.98 9.14
C ILE A 241 21.76 -3.92 8.90
N GLN A 242 21.61 -2.94 9.81
CA GLN A 242 20.69 -1.80 9.59
C GLN A 242 21.00 -1.08 8.27
N GLY A 243 22.30 -0.83 7.98
CA GLY A 243 22.74 -0.21 6.72
C GLY A 243 22.30 -1.03 5.49
N VAL A 244 22.47 -2.36 5.52
CA VAL A 244 22.01 -3.23 4.43
C VAL A 244 20.49 -3.13 4.24
N PHE A 245 19.71 -3.13 5.32
CA PHE A 245 18.25 -2.94 5.23
C PHE A 245 17.88 -1.60 4.58
N GLU A 246 18.55 -0.52 4.97
CA GLU A 246 18.28 0.82 4.44
C GLU A 246 18.65 0.92 2.94
N GLU A 247 19.81 0.40 2.54
CA GLU A 247 20.25 0.39 1.14
C GLU A 247 19.30 -0.44 0.25
N VAL A 248 19.04 -1.69 0.63
CA VAL A 248 18.17 -2.58 -0.15
C VAL A 248 16.74 -2.01 -0.20
N SER A 249 16.23 -1.46 0.91
CA SER A 249 14.90 -0.84 0.93
C SER A 249 14.80 0.36 -0.01
N ALA A 250 15.82 1.20 -0.06
CA ALA A 250 15.86 2.32 -1.01
C ALA A 250 15.84 1.85 -2.48
N GLU A 251 16.53 0.76 -2.80
CA GLU A 251 16.52 0.16 -4.15
C GLU A 251 15.14 -0.44 -4.50
N TRP A 252 14.36 -0.90 -3.51
CA TRP A 252 13.05 -1.52 -3.74
C TRP A 252 11.92 -0.51 -3.97
N ILE A 253 12.04 0.73 -3.50
CA ILE A 253 11.05 1.79 -3.75
C ILE A 253 10.71 1.91 -5.26
N PRO A 254 11.66 2.16 -6.17
CA PRO A 254 11.35 2.23 -7.59
C PRO A 254 10.90 0.90 -8.19
N LYS A 255 11.35 -0.24 -7.67
CA LYS A 255 10.89 -1.56 -8.14
C LYS A 255 9.41 -1.78 -7.86
N HIS A 256 8.93 -1.41 -6.67
CA HIS A 256 7.48 -1.44 -6.36
C HIS A 256 6.67 -0.53 -7.26
N ALA A 257 7.17 0.69 -7.51
CA ALA A 257 6.52 1.63 -8.41
C ALA A 257 6.33 1.06 -9.83
N VAL A 258 7.41 0.50 -10.39
CA VAL A 258 7.37 -0.16 -11.71
C VAL A 258 6.45 -1.37 -11.70
N ALA A 259 6.55 -2.23 -10.67
CA ALA A 259 5.72 -3.42 -10.56
C ALA A 259 4.21 -3.10 -10.49
N TRP A 260 3.82 -2.01 -9.83
CA TRP A 260 2.44 -1.54 -9.81
C TRP A 260 1.98 -1.07 -11.21
N ASP A 261 2.75 -0.23 -11.90
CA ASP A 261 2.39 0.28 -13.23
C ASP A 261 2.32 -0.87 -14.27
N GLU A 262 3.25 -1.83 -14.22
CA GLU A 262 3.20 -3.02 -15.10
C GLU A 262 2.03 -3.95 -14.76
N SER A 263 1.68 -4.07 -13.48
CA SER A 263 0.50 -4.84 -13.04
C SER A 263 -0.80 -4.20 -13.52
N ASP A 264 -0.92 -2.86 -13.47
CA ASP A 264 -2.06 -2.12 -14.02
C ASP A 264 -2.19 -2.33 -15.53
N LYS A 265 -1.08 -2.28 -16.26
CA LYS A 265 -1.04 -2.55 -17.71
C LYS A 265 -1.50 -3.97 -18.03
N ALA A 266 -0.93 -4.97 -17.35
CA ALA A 266 -1.30 -6.37 -17.53
C ALA A 266 -2.77 -6.65 -17.16
N ALA A 267 -3.29 -5.98 -16.14
CA ALA A 267 -4.69 -6.10 -15.73
C ALA A 267 -5.64 -5.41 -16.72
N ARG A 268 -5.20 -4.29 -17.33
CA ARG A 268 -5.94 -3.64 -18.42
C ARG A 268 -6.13 -4.58 -19.60
N GLU A 269 -5.06 -5.20 -20.07
CA GLU A 269 -5.09 -6.15 -21.19
C GLU A 269 -5.98 -7.35 -20.85
N TYR A 270 -5.82 -7.91 -19.65
CA TYR A 270 -6.58 -9.06 -19.17
C TYR A 270 -8.08 -8.75 -19.09
N THR A 271 -8.48 -7.63 -18.48
CA THR A 271 -9.92 -7.30 -18.34
C THR A 271 -10.59 -7.05 -19.69
N LEU A 272 -9.88 -6.41 -20.65
CA LEU A 272 -10.37 -6.19 -22.00
C LEU A 272 -10.51 -7.51 -22.78
N SER A 273 -9.59 -8.47 -22.60
CA SER A 273 -9.68 -9.79 -23.23
C SER A 273 -10.89 -10.61 -22.77
N LEU A 274 -11.42 -10.31 -21.57
CA LEU A 274 -12.68 -10.89 -21.06
C LEU A 274 -13.94 -10.16 -21.56
N GLY A 275 -13.80 -9.15 -22.43
CA GLY A 275 -14.92 -8.34 -22.95
C GLY A 275 -15.43 -7.29 -21.95
N ASN A 276 -14.74 -7.08 -20.83
CA ASN A 276 -15.06 -6.01 -19.88
C ASN A 276 -14.70 -4.63 -20.48
N LYS A 277 -15.27 -3.55 -19.94
CA LYS A 277 -15.15 -2.22 -20.52
C LYS A 277 -14.42 -1.26 -19.59
N ILE A 278 -13.56 -0.41 -20.15
CA ILE A 278 -12.98 0.73 -19.45
C ILE A 278 -13.67 1.98 -19.98
N VAL A 279 -14.38 2.66 -19.09
CA VAL A 279 -15.15 3.88 -19.38
C VAL A 279 -14.31 5.08 -18.92
N VAL A 280 -13.84 5.86 -19.86
CA VAL A 280 -13.17 7.14 -19.55
C VAL A 280 -14.22 8.23 -19.54
N LEU A 281 -14.42 8.87 -18.40
CA LEU A 281 -15.36 10.00 -18.30
C LEU A 281 -14.77 11.19 -19.04
N ASP A 282 -15.63 11.86 -19.82
CA ASP A 282 -15.26 13.15 -20.47
C ASP A 282 -14.98 14.23 -19.40
N ASP A 283 -14.40 15.35 -19.86
CA ASP A 283 -13.99 16.42 -18.94
C ASP A 283 -15.15 17.04 -18.16
N GLU A 284 -16.36 17.12 -18.74
CA GLU A 284 -17.54 17.65 -18.06
C GLU A 284 -17.97 16.72 -16.91
N LYS A 285 -18.16 15.43 -17.19
CA LYS A 285 -18.55 14.45 -16.18
C LYS A 285 -17.46 14.29 -15.09
N CYS A 286 -16.20 14.25 -15.51
CA CYS A 286 -15.08 14.16 -14.57
C CYS A 286 -14.98 15.41 -13.68
N SER A 287 -15.28 16.61 -14.19
CA SER A 287 -15.38 17.84 -13.40
C SER A 287 -16.50 17.78 -12.35
N ARG A 288 -17.68 17.24 -12.71
CA ARG A 288 -18.78 17.03 -11.76
C ARG A 288 -18.39 16.05 -10.63
N TRP A 289 -17.67 14.98 -10.96
CA TRP A 289 -17.14 14.04 -9.96
C TRP A 289 -16.12 14.72 -9.04
N GLN A 290 -15.23 15.55 -9.59
CA GLN A 290 -14.26 16.32 -8.80
C GLN A 290 -14.96 17.29 -7.84
N GLN A 291 -15.97 18.02 -8.32
CA GLN A 291 -16.75 18.92 -7.47
C GLN A 291 -17.47 18.16 -6.34
N ALA A 292 -18.07 17.01 -6.66
CA ALA A 292 -18.70 16.15 -5.65
C ALA A 292 -17.70 15.56 -4.64
N ALA A 293 -16.45 15.32 -5.05
CA ALA A 293 -15.39 14.81 -4.19
C ALA A 293 -14.72 15.91 -3.33
N GLN A 294 -14.87 17.21 -3.66
CA GLN A 294 -14.23 18.31 -2.92
C GLN A 294 -14.47 18.24 -1.40
N PRO A 295 -15.68 17.93 -0.90
CA PRO A 295 -15.92 17.79 0.54
C PRO A 295 -15.04 16.74 1.25
N VAL A 296 -14.46 15.80 0.53
CA VAL A 296 -13.51 14.80 1.11
C VAL A 296 -12.26 15.54 1.60
N ILE A 297 -11.72 16.41 0.75
CA ILE A 297 -10.53 17.22 1.05
C ILE A 297 -10.84 18.21 2.16
N ASP A 298 -11.94 18.97 2.04
CA ASP A 298 -12.35 19.99 3.01
C ASP A 298 -12.58 19.39 4.41
N ASN A 299 -13.20 18.21 4.48
CA ASN A 299 -13.43 17.49 5.73
C ASN A 299 -12.15 16.93 6.33
N TYR A 300 -11.23 16.44 5.49
CA TYR A 300 -9.90 16.04 5.94
C TYR A 300 -9.19 17.23 6.57
N GLU A 301 -9.06 18.34 5.87
CA GLU A 301 -8.40 19.57 6.37
C GLU A 301 -9.03 20.00 7.70
N LYS A 302 -10.35 20.18 7.74
CA LYS A 302 -11.07 20.62 8.94
C LYS A 302 -10.88 19.69 10.14
N ARG A 303 -10.86 18.37 9.89
CA ARG A 303 -10.71 17.38 10.97
C ARG A 303 -9.28 17.36 11.52
N VAL A 304 -8.29 17.37 10.62
CA VAL A 304 -6.87 17.25 11.00
C VAL A 304 -6.36 18.56 11.61
N GLU A 305 -6.80 19.72 11.12
CA GLU A 305 -6.50 21.03 11.76
C GLU A 305 -7.03 21.12 13.20
N LYS A 306 -8.19 20.53 13.51
CA LYS A 306 -8.69 20.45 14.89
C LYS A 306 -7.78 19.67 15.83
N SER A 307 -6.92 18.82 15.31
CA SER A 307 -5.89 18.10 16.08
C SER A 307 -4.57 18.86 16.18
N GLY A 308 -4.52 20.12 15.72
CA GLY A 308 -3.33 20.97 15.75
C GLY A 308 -2.30 20.67 14.65
N LEU A 309 -2.68 19.90 13.61
CA LEU A 309 -1.80 19.54 12.50
C LEU A 309 -2.09 20.45 11.28
N PRO A 310 -1.08 20.83 10.48
CA PRO A 310 -1.24 21.76 9.35
C PRO A 310 -1.79 21.07 8.09
N ALA A 311 -3.05 20.62 8.14
CA ALA A 311 -3.64 19.78 7.09
C ALA A 311 -3.67 20.44 5.71
N LYS A 312 -3.92 21.76 5.63
CA LYS A 312 -3.88 22.50 4.36
C LYS A 312 -2.50 22.49 3.73
N GLU A 313 -1.45 22.58 4.55
CA GLU A 313 -0.07 22.45 4.08
C GLU A 313 0.19 21.05 3.55
N TYR A 314 -0.30 20.00 4.23
CA TYR A 314 -0.18 18.64 3.76
C TYR A 314 -0.82 18.46 2.37
N VAL A 315 -2.05 18.92 2.19
CA VAL A 315 -2.77 18.86 0.91
C VAL A 315 -2.04 19.65 -0.19
N SER A 316 -1.57 20.86 0.11
CA SER A 316 -0.79 21.68 -0.82
C SER A 316 0.50 20.96 -1.25
N THR A 317 1.25 20.45 -0.25
CA THR A 317 2.49 19.70 -0.51
C THR A 317 2.25 18.47 -1.39
N VAL A 318 1.20 17.68 -1.12
CA VAL A 318 0.91 16.51 -1.97
C VAL A 318 0.60 16.94 -3.40
N LYS A 319 -0.19 18.00 -3.62
CA LYS A 319 -0.48 18.54 -4.96
C LYS A 319 0.79 19.00 -5.69
N GLU A 320 1.67 19.72 -5.00
CA GLU A 320 2.95 20.19 -5.55
C GLU A 320 3.86 19.01 -5.93
N LEU A 321 3.95 17.99 -5.07
CA LEU A 321 4.74 16.78 -5.32
C LEU A 321 4.19 15.99 -6.51
N ILE A 322 2.86 15.85 -6.65
CA ILE A 322 2.23 15.23 -7.82
C ILE A 322 2.62 15.97 -9.09
N GLN A 323 2.51 17.31 -9.11
CA GLN A 323 2.86 18.12 -10.27
C GLN A 323 4.33 17.99 -10.65
N LYS A 324 5.22 18.03 -9.65
CA LYS A 324 6.68 17.89 -9.85
C LYS A 324 7.06 16.50 -10.38
N ALA A 325 6.49 15.44 -9.83
CA ALA A 325 6.83 14.07 -10.21
C ALA A 325 6.18 13.62 -11.55
N ALA A 326 5.17 14.34 -12.04
CA ALA A 326 4.50 14.07 -13.31
C ALA A 326 5.16 14.76 -14.53
N GLN A 327 6.15 15.62 -14.31
CA GLN A 327 6.98 16.24 -15.35
C GLN A 327 8.09 15.30 -15.82
#